data_416f399b80016effecf835b0700a4b3a
#
_entry.id   416f399b80016effecf835b0700a4b3a
#
_cell.length_a   1.000
_cell.length_b   1.000
_cell.length_c   1.000
_cell.angle_alpha   90.00
_cell.angle_beta   90.00
_cell.angle_gamma   90.00
#
_symmetry.space_group_name_H-M   'P 1'
#
loop_
_entity.id
_entity.type
_entity.pdbx_description
1 polymer ?
#
loop_
_entity_poly.entity_id
_entity_poly.type
_entity_poly.pdbx_seq_one_letter_code
_entity_poly.pdbx_strand_id
1 'polypeptide(L)'
;KKDGEYKTGGVWTMDKMGFKYGKLEVCAKFTSFQGGWAAIWLMPQERQYPSVNNSYPGEIDIMEQVSMDKIAQHSVHTHYTLDLGYDKNPPRNGYGEYRDGEFNIYGIEWTAEKIIFTVNGEETFSYPNLHLPNESLMQQWPFDVPYYLILNYSVGGEDAWPGPIDDRGLPAHMEVEYIRYYEKENKGNDDDGDEEIPEDLIKNGGFEDTFAEGKQPGVFMSGDIEWDK
;
A
#
# COMPACT_ATOMS: atom_id res chain seq x y z
N LYS A 1 -13.42 21.02 2.98
CA LYS A 1 -13.66 21.95 1.85
C LYS A 1 -13.26 23.35 2.28
N LYS A 2 -12.40 24.01 1.52
CA LYS A 2 -11.90 25.36 1.79
C LYS A 2 -12.13 26.20 0.54
N ASP A 3 -12.73 27.37 0.68
CA ASP A 3 -13.01 28.31 -0.43
C ASP A 3 -13.81 27.69 -1.61
N GLY A 4 -14.66 26.70 -1.31
CA GLY A 4 -15.44 25.97 -2.30
C GLY A 4 -14.72 24.77 -2.93
N GLU A 5 -13.41 24.61 -2.71
CA GLU A 5 -12.60 23.50 -3.24
C GLU A 5 -12.40 22.39 -2.21
N TYR A 6 -12.32 21.16 -2.69
CA TYR A 6 -11.89 20.03 -1.87
C TYR A 6 -10.36 20.02 -1.78
N LYS A 7 -9.85 19.88 -0.57
CA LYS A 7 -8.42 19.66 -0.32
C LYS A 7 -8.26 18.24 0.21
N THR A 8 -7.30 17.52 -0.33
CA THR A 8 -6.96 16.15 0.04
C THR A 8 -5.55 16.12 0.61
N GLY A 9 -5.19 15.06 1.31
CA GLY A 9 -3.88 14.93 1.93
C GLY A 9 -3.26 13.56 1.65
N GLY A 10 -1.93 13.52 1.61
CA GLY A 10 -1.17 12.29 1.49
C GLY A 10 0.27 12.48 1.93
N VAL A 11 0.91 11.37 2.27
CA VAL A 11 2.33 11.30 2.61
C VAL A 11 2.95 10.11 1.89
N TRP A 12 4.24 10.17 1.58
CA TRP A 12 4.96 9.10 0.91
C TRP A 12 6.42 9.01 1.33
N THR A 13 7.02 7.84 1.07
CA THR A 13 8.43 7.57 1.36
C THR A 13 9.31 7.61 0.10
N MET A 14 8.82 8.16 -1.02
CA MET A 14 9.57 8.27 -2.27
C MET A 14 10.93 8.94 -2.03
N ASP A 15 11.99 8.40 -2.64
CA ASP A 15 13.40 8.88 -2.53
C ASP A 15 13.96 8.90 -1.10
N LYS A 16 13.23 8.33 -0.13
CA LYS A 16 13.65 8.29 1.28
C LYS A 16 13.78 6.87 1.80
N MET A 17 12.76 6.04 1.58
CA MET A 17 12.72 4.67 2.03
C MET A 17 11.96 3.81 1.01
N GLY A 18 12.55 2.70 0.62
CA GLY A 18 11.93 1.68 -0.21
C GLY A 18 11.82 0.36 0.54
N PHE A 19 10.77 -0.37 0.26
CA PHE A 19 10.48 -1.70 0.80
C PHE A 19 10.63 -2.72 -0.33
N LYS A 20 11.27 -3.82 -0.07
CA LYS A 20 11.34 -4.95 -1.00
C LYS A 20 11.32 -6.23 -0.22
N TYR A 21 10.28 -7.06 -0.44
CA TYR A 21 10.04 -8.28 0.32
C TYR A 21 9.81 -8.04 1.81
N GLY A 22 9.68 -9.10 2.59
CA GLY A 22 9.40 -9.00 4.02
C GLY A 22 7.92 -8.76 4.32
N LYS A 23 7.63 -8.25 5.50
CA LYS A 23 6.28 -7.94 5.96
C LYS A 23 6.14 -6.45 6.24
N LEU A 24 5.12 -5.82 5.69
CA LEU A 24 4.77 -4.42 5.96
C LEU A 24 3.39 -4.37 6.59
N GLU A 25 3.26 -3.67 7.70
CA GLU A 25 2.01 -3.44 8.42
C GLU A 25 1.77 -1.96 8.64
N VAL A 26 0.54 -1.52 8.40
CA VAL A 26 0.07 -0.16 8.70
C VAL A 26 -1.17 -0.28 9.60
N CYS A 27 -1.07 0.22 10.83
CA CYS A 27 -2.20 0.34 11.73
C CYS A 27 -2.87 1.69 11.51
N ALA A 28 -4.07 1.67 10.95
CA ALA A 28 -4.77 2.89 10.58
C ALA A 28 -6.28 2.82 10.87
N LYS A 29 -6.85 4.00 11.08
CA LYS A 29 -8.29 4.24 11.19
C LYS A 29 -8.65 5.40 10.27
N PHE A 30 -9.79 5.34 9.61
CA PHE A 30 -10.25 6.39 8.70
C PHE A 30 -11.75 6.62 8.82
N THR A 31 -12.19 7.80 8.39
CA THR A 31 -13.60 8.16 8.31
C THR A 31 -14.22 7.61 7.03
N SER A 32 -15.22 6.74 7.13
CA SER A 32 -15.98 6.31 5.94
C SER A 32 -17.12 7.28 5.68
N PHE A 33 -17.21 7.82 4.47
CA PHE A 33 -18.33 8.66 4.05
C PHE A 33 -18.51 8.60 2.53
N GLN A 34 -19.70 8.97 2.04
CA GLN A 34 -20.00 8.96 0.62
C GLN A 34 -19.08 9.89 -0.17
N GLY A 35 -18.33 9.31 -1.12
CA GLY A 35 -17.34 10.01 -1.93
C GLY A 35 -15.94 10.06 -1.29
N GLY A 36 -15.71 9.44 -0.12
CA GLY A 36 -14.38 9.30 0.48
C GLY A 36 -13.58 8.18 -0.17
N TRP A 37 -12.25 8.29 -0.11
CA TRP A 37 -11.33 7.28 -0.63
C TRP A 37 -10.02 7.30 0.16
N ALA A 38 -9.92 6.39 1.12
CA ALA A 38 -8.71 6.16 1.88
C ALA A 38 -7.85 5.10 1.20
N ALA A 39 -6.53 5.31 1.09
CA ALA A 39 -5.63 4.37 0.45
C ALA A 39 -4.29 4.22 1.19
N ILE A 40 -3.81 2.97 1.24
CA ILE A 40 -2.48 2.54 1.70
C ILE A 40 -1.90 1.70 0.57
N TRP A 41 -0.88 2.18 -0.13
CA TRP A 41 -0.41 1.57 -1.36
C TRP A 41 1.07 1.80 -1.63
N LEU A 42 1.62 1.09 -2.60
CA LEU A 42 3.02 1.09 -2.94
C LEU A 42 3.24 1.29 -4.44
N MET A 43 4.24 2.12 -4.77
CA MET A 43 4.72 2.33 -6.13
C MET A 43 6.22 2.05 -6.22
N PRO A 44 6.77 1.60 -7.38
CA PRO A 44 8.18 1.32 -7.50
C PRO A 44 9.02 2.61 -7.42
N GLN A 45 10.13 2.57 -6.68
CA GLN A 45 11.12 3.65 -6.67
C GLN A 45 11.72 3.86 -8.07
N GLU A 46 11.97 2.74 -8.78
CA GLU A 46 12.42 2.71 -10.17
C GLU A 46 11.69 1.58 -10.90
N ARG A 47 11.39 1.78 -12.17
CA ARG A 47 10.75 0.74 -12.98
C ARG A 47 11.66 -0.47 -13.14
N GLN A 48 11.15 -1.66 -12.88
CA GLN A 48 11.87 -2.92 -13.14
C GLN A 48 12.11 -3.14 -14.64
N TYR A 49 11.19 -2.71 -15.51
CA TYR A 49 11.25 -2.89 -16.96
C TYR A 49 11.21 -1.55 -17.71
N PRO A 50 12.27 -0.71 -17.61
CA PRO A 50 12.25 0.66 -18.17
C PRO A 50 12.24 0.69 -19.71
N SER A 51 12.59 -0.42 -20.37
CA SER A 51 12.67 -0.50 -21.82
C SER A 51 11.32 -0.63 -22.54
N VAL A 52 10.26 -0.95 -21.82
CA VAL A 52 8.91 -1.05 -22.38
C VAL A 52 8.18 0.26 -22.13
N ASN A 53 8.19 1.13 -23.12
CA ASN A 53 7.52 2.43 -23.06
C ASN A 53 6.01 2.26 -22.87
N ASN A 54 5.44 3.13 -22.03
CA ASN A 54 4.00 3.21 -21.73
C ASN A 54 3.38 1.97 -21.06
N SER A 55 4.17 1.00 -20.60
CA SER A 55 3.63 -0.07 -19.76
C SER A 55 3.35 0.44 -18.34
N TYR A 56 2.35 -0.14 -17.69
CA TYR A 56 2.10 0.17 -16.29
C TYR A 56 3.28 -0.28 -15.40
N PRO A 57 3.80 0.57 -14.50
CA PRO A 57 5.07 0.28 -13.82
C PRO A 57 5.00 -0.79 -12.74
N GLY A 58 3.81 -1.12 -12.29
CA GLY A 58 3.52 -1.94 -11.11
C GLY A 58 3.03 -1.08 -9.93
N GLU A 59 2.03 -1.60 -9.20
CA GLU A 59 1.42 -0.99 -8.02
C GLU A 59 0.87 -2.09 -7.12
N ILE A 60 0.98 -1.89 -5.81
CA ILE A 60 0.44 -2.79 -4.80
C ILE A 60 -0.44 -1.97 -3.87
N ASP A 61 -1.76 -2.15 -3.96
CA ASP A 61 -2.71 -1.49 -3.08
C ASP A 61 -2.98 -2.39 -1.88
N ILE A 62 -2.32 -2.07 -0.77
CA ILE A 62 -2.49 -2.83 0.49
C ILE A 62 -3.91 -2.68 0.99
N MET A 63 -4.48 -1.48 0.87
CA MET A 63 -5.85 -1.20 1.26
C MET A 63 -6.39 -0.01 0.48
N GLU A 64 -7.54 -0.16 -0.11
CA GLU A 64 -8.38 0.92 -0.60
C GLU A 64 -9.78 0.78 0.01
N GLN A 65 -10.28 1.86 0.60
CA GLN A 65 -11.65 1.93 1.10
C GLN A 65 -12.38 3.06 0.40
N VAL A 66 -13.51 2.76 -0.19
CA VAL A 66 -14.26 3.64 -1.07
C VAL A 66 -15.65 3.90 -0.53
N SER A 67 -15.99 5.18 -0.39
CA SER A 67 -17.32 5.62 0.02
C SER A 67 -17.78 5.01 1.35
N MET A 68 -18.93 4.35 1.36
CA MET A 68 -19.54 3.72 2.53
C MET A 68 -19.27 2.22 2.59
N ASP A 69 -18.44 1.68 1.70
CA ASP A 69 -18.11 0.26 1.69
C ASP A 69 -17.39 -0.14 2.98
N LYS A 70 -17.76 -1.28 3.54
CA LYS A 70 -17.15 -1.84 4.76
C LYS A 70 -16.12 -2.93 4.43
N ILE A 71 -15.47 -2.76 3.30
CA ILE A 71 -14.51 -3.70 2.74
C ILE A 71 -13.24 -2.94 2.42
N ALA A 72 -12.09 -3.48 2.83
CA ALA A 72 -10.79 -3.11 2.33
C ALA A 72 -10.56 -3.87 1.02
N GLN A 73 -10.47 -3.16 -0.09
CA GLN A 73 -10.06 -3.76 -1.36
C GLN A 73 -8.54 -3.81 -1.41
N HIS A 74 -8.01 -4.94 -1.86
CA HIS A 74 -6.63 -5.14 -2.22
C HIS A 74 -6.52 -5.20 -3.73
N SER A 75 -5.49 -4.57 -4.31
CA SER A 75 -5.31 -4.60 -5.76
C SER A 75 -3.84 -4.77 -6.13
N VAL A 76 -3.61 -5.39 -7.29
CA VAL A 76 -2.31 -5.46 -7.93
C VAL A 76 -2.46 -4.94 -9.35
N HIS A 77 -1.77 -3.86 -9.65
CA HIS A 77 -1.79 -3.26 -10.98
C HIS A 77 -0.44 -3.45 -11.67
N THR A 78 -0.46 -4.10 -12.83
CA THR A 78 0.72 -4.38 -13.64
C THR A 78 0.37 -4.20 -15.12
N HIS A 79 1.38 -4.17 -15.98
CA HIS A 79 1.15 -4.22 -17.43
C HIS A 79 0.30 -5.44 -17.82
N TYR A 80 0.58 -6.60 -17.21
CA TYR A 80 -0.17 -7.85 -17.43
C TYR A 80 -1.66 -7.70 -17.11
N THR A 81 -1.98 -7.09 -15.98
CA THR A 81 -3.37 -6.98 -15.53
C THR A 81 -4.13 -5.84 -16.17
N LEU A 82 -3.50 -4.67 -16.37
CA LEU A 82 -4.17 -3.46 -16.86
C LEU A 82 -4.09 -3.31 -18.37
N ASP A 83 -2.87 -3.39 -18.94
CA ASP A 83 -2.68 -3.08 -20.34
C ASP A 83 -3.01 -4.30 -21.24
N LEU A 84 -2.68 -5.51 -20.77
CA LEU A 84 -2.93 -6.76 -21.51
C LEU A 84 -4.26 -7.42 -21.14
N GLY A 85 -4.93 -6.98 -20.06
CA GLY A 85 -6.25 -7.43 -19.66
C GLY A 85 -6.30 -8.82 -19.03
N TYR A 86 -5.19 -9.36 -18.52
CA TYR A 86 -5.14 -10.64 -17.79
C TYR A 86 -5.43 -10.43 -16.30
N ASP A 87 -6.62 -9.95 -15.97
CA ASP A 87 -6.99 -9.52 -14.62
C ASP A 87 -7.77 -10.55 -13.79
N LYS A 88 -8.02 -11.75 -14.35
CA LYS A 88 -8.88 -12.78 -13.75
C LYS A 88 -8.17 -14.04 -13.31
N ASN A 89 -6.99 -14.31 -13.86
CA ASN A 89 -6.24 -15.52 -13.54
C ASN A 89 -4.72 -15.27 -13.59
N PRO A 90 -4.11 -14.97 -12.47
CA PRO A 90 -4.71 -14.78 -11.14
C PRO A 90 -5.62 -13.54 -11.11
N PRO A 91 -6.63 -13.51 -10.22
CA PRO A 91 -7.40 -12.30 -10.03
C PRO A 91 -6.49 -11.19 -9.51
N ARG A 92 -6.68 -9.95 -9.99
CA ARG A 92 -5.87 -8.82 -9.54
C ARG A 92 -6.37 -8.14 -8.27
N ASN A 93 -7.61 -8.43 -7.88
CA ASN A 93 -8.26 -7.84 -6.72
C ASN A 93 -8.67 -8.91 -5.70
N GLY A 94 -8.57 -8.54 -4.42
CA GLY A 94 -9.10 -9.28 -3.28
C GLY A 94 -9.78 -8.33 -2.29
N TYR A 95 -10.44 -8.90 -1.28
CA TYR A 95 -11.24 -8.12 -0.34
C TYR A 95 -11.11 -8.67 1.07
N GLY A 96 -11.00 -7.77 2.06
CA GLY A 96 -10.98 -8.09 3.47
C GLY A 96 -11.97 -7.25 4.25
N GLU A 97 -12.62 -7.85 5.24
CA GLU A 97 -13.47 -7.11 6.17
C GLU A 97 -12.61 -6.37 7.19
N TYR A 98 -13.01 -5.16 7.56
CA TYR A 98 -12.36 -4.37 8.60
C TYR A 98 -13.42 -3.83 9.60
N ARG A 99 -12.95 -3.43 10.78
CA ARG A 99 -13.81 -2.85 11.82
C ARG A 99 -13.90 -1.35 11.61
N ASP A 100 -15.07 -0.91 11.12
CA ASP A 100 -15.32 0.49 10.82
C ASP A 100 -15.24 1.38 12.08
N GLY A 101 -14.56 2.52 11.97
CA GLY A 101 -14.34 3.45 13.07
C GLY A 101 -13.30 3.01 14.11
N GLU A 102 -12.67 1.84 13.92
CA GLU A 102 -11.59 1.34 14.77
C GLU A 102 -10.25 1.32 14.03
N PHE A 103 -9.16 1.27 14.79
CA PHE A 103 -7.86 0.94 14.22
C PHE A 103 -7.84 -0.50 13.74
N ASN A 104 -7.37 -0.70 12.51
CA ASN A 104 -7.15 -2.00 11.90
C ASN A 104 -5.74 -2.07 11.37
N ILE A 105 -5.18 -3.29 11.31
CA ILE A 105 -3.85 -3.55 10.77
C ILE A 105 -4.02 -4.04 9.34
N TYR A 106 -3.56 -3.25 8.39
CA TYR A 106 -3.52 -3.59 6.97
C TYR A 106 -2.09 -3.97 6.62
N GLY A 107 -1.88 -5.14 6.04
CA GLY A 107 -0.53 -5.62 5.82
C GLY A 107 -0.34 -6.40 4.53
N ILE A 108 0.93 -6.57 4.17
CA ILE A 108 1.38 -7.53 3.17
C ILE A 108 2.55 -8.35 3.70
N GLU A 109 2.59 -9.62 3.29
CA GLU A 109 3.79 -10.45 3.30
C GLU A 109 4.24 -10.64 1.85
N TRP A 110 5.39 -10.09 1.54
CA TRP A 110 5.89 -10.02 0.17
C TRP A 110 7.18 -10.80 0.02
N THR A 111 7.19 -11.72 -0.92
CA THR A 111 8.34 -12.55 -1.29
C THR A 111 8.58 -12.47 -2.80
N ALA A 112 9.61 -13.12 -3.31
CA ALA A 112 9.81 -13.28 -4.75
C ALA A 112 8.72 -14.13 -5.44
N GLU A 113 7.98 -14.95 -4.65
CA GLU A 113 7.02 -15.92 -5.16
C GLU A 113 5.59 -15.42 -5.11
N LYS A 114 5.24 -14.56 -4.15
CA LYS A 114 3.89 -14.06 -3.95
C LYS A 114 3.83 -12.85 -3.04
N ILE A 115 2.73 -12.11 -3.14
CA ILE A 115 2.29 -11.11 -2.19
C ILE A 115 1.04 -11.65 -1.51
N ILE A 116 1.05 -11.73 -0.18
CA ILE A 116 -0.11 -12.08 0.65
C ILE A 116 -0.61 -10.79 1.29
N PHE A 117 -1.90 -10.52 1.21
CA PHE A 117 -2.55 -9.37 1.84
C PHE A 117 -3.28 -9.80 3.10
N THR A 118 -3.20 -8.99 4.13
CA THR A 118 -3.81 -9.29 5.43
C THR A 118 -4.61 -8.10 5.97
N VAL A 119 -5.69 -8.42 6.69
CA VAL A 119 -6.42 -7.48 7.54
C VAL A 119 -6.50 -8.05 8.94
N ASN A 120 -5.98 -7.32 9.94
CA ASN A 120 -5.91 -7.74 11.35
C ASN A 120 -5.22 -9.11 11.54
N GLY A 121 -4.21 -9.41 10.69
CA GLY A 121 -3.45 -10.65 10.74
C GLY A 121 -4.05 -11.83 9.97
N GLU A 122 -5.27 -11.71 9.47
CA GLU A 122 -5.91 -12.74 8.67
C GLU A 122 -5.60 -12.55 7.18
N GLU A 123 -5.18 -13.62 6.49
CA GLU A 123 -4.98 -13.60 5.03
C GLU A 123 -6.32 -13.38 4.33
N THR A 124 -6.40 -12.37 3.49
CA THR A 124 -7.60 -11.97 2.76
C THR A 124 -7.47 -12.15 1.26
N PHE A 125 -6.24 -12.05 0.74
CA PHE A 125 -5.94 -12.19 -0.67
C PHE A 125 -4.48 -12.58 -0.88
N SER A 126 -4.17 -13.24 -2.02
CA SER A 126 -2.79 -13.42 -2.45
C SER A 126 -2.64 -13.33 -3.97
N TYR A 127 -1.51 -12.76 -4.41
CA TYR A 127 -1.14 -12.63 -5.81
C TYR A 127 0.18 -13.37 -6.07
N PRO A 128 0.20 -14.45 -6.87
CA PRO A 128 1.39 -15.24 -7.12
C PRO A 128 2.23 -14.70 -8.29
N ASN A 129 3.54 -14.93 -8.21
CA ASN A 129 4.43 -14.84 -9.37
C ASN A 129 4.19 -16.06 -10.28
N LEU A 130 3.85 -15.83 -11.53
CA LEU A 130 3.58 -16.90 -12.50
C LEU A 130 4.85 -17.42 -13.20
N HIS A 131 6.01 -16.80 -12.95
CA HIS A 131 7.28 -17.16 -13.59
C HIS A 131 7.17 -17.29 -15.12
N LEU A 132 6.55 -16.31 -15.76
CA LEU A 132 6.32 -16.34 -17.19
C LEU A 132 7.65 -16.31 -17.97
N PRO A 133 7.83 -17.17 -19.00
CA PRO A 133 9.09 -17.25 -19.74
C PRO A 133 9.44 -15.98 -20.53
N ASN A 134 8.47 -15.09 -20.75
CA ASN A 134 8.60 -13.80 -21.43
C ASN A 134 8.24 -12.63 -20.50
N GLU A 135 8.61 -12.73 -19.22
CA GLU A 135 8.23 -11.79 -18.15
C GLU A 135 8.57 -10.34 -18.50
N SER A 136 9.70 -10.07 -19.14
CA SER A 136 10.09 -8.71 -19.56
C SER A 136 9.10 -8.05 -20.54
N LEU A 137 8.29 -8.83 -21.25
CA LEU A 137 7.23 -8.35 -22.15
C LEU A 137 5.87 -8.35 -21.45
N MET A 138 5.63 -9.36 -20.63
CA MET A 138 4.34 -9.53 -19.94
C MET A 138 4.22 -8.66 -18.70
N GLN A 139 5.33 -8.45 -17.98
CA GLN A 139 5.41 -7.68 -16.74
C GLN A 139 4.29 -8.06 -15.75
N GLN A 140 4.14 -9.37 -15.57
CA GLN A 140 3.20 -9.92 -14.58
C GLN A 140 3.73 -9.72 -13.17
N TRP A 141 5.07 -9.77 -13.00
CA TRP A 141 5.74 -9.65 -11.72
C TRP A 141 6.79 -8.50 -11.71
N PRO A 142 6.38 -7.23 -11.74
CA PRO A 142 7.30 -6.09 -11.66
C PRO A 142 7.74 -5.78 -10.21
N PHE A 143 7.70 -6.77 -9.32
CA PHE A 143 7.84 -6.59 -7.87
C PHE A 143 9.22 -7.03 -7.33
N ASP A 144 10.26 -7.04 -8.18
CA ASP A 144 11.63 -7.37 -7.77
C ASP A 144 12.52 -6.13 -7.54
N VAL A 145 11.92 -4.96 -7.42
CA VAL A 145 12.57 -3.67 -7.12
C VAL A 145 12.00 -3.08 -5.84
N PRO A 146 12.70 -2.13 -5.18
CA PRO A 146 12.13 -1.43 -4.04
C PRO A 146 10.90 -0.56 -4.40
N TYR A 147 9.89 -0.59 -3.56
CA TYR A 147 8.68 0.22 -3.66
C TYR A 147 8.60 1.22 -2.51
N TYR A 148 8.12 2.42 -2.77
CA TYR A 148 7.82 3.40 -1.73
C TYR A 148 6.36 3.35 -1.31
N LEU A 149 6.11 3.63 -0.03
CA LEU A 149 4.78 3.64 0.55
C LEU A 149 4.11 4.99 0.34
N ILE A 150 2.81 4.95 0.04
CA ILE A 150 1.93 6.10 -0.06
C ILE A 150 0.73 5.88 0.85
N LEU A 151 0.39 6.88 1.64
CA LEU A 151 -0.82 6.95 2.44
C LEU A 151 -1.57 8.22 2.04
N ASN A 152 -2.81 8.10 1.60
CA ASN A 152 -3.60 9.28 1.27
C ASN A 152 -5.06 9.10 1.59
N TYR A 153 -5.72 10.24 1.75
CA TYR A 153 -7.16 10.35 1.79
C TYR A 153 -7.61 11.27 0.64
N SER A 154 -8.24 10.67 -0.36
CA SER A 154 -8.77 11.36 -1.52
C SER A 154 -10.29 11.48 -1.44
N VAL A 155 -10.89 12.23 -2.33
CA VAL A 155 -12.32 12.34 -2.50
C VAL A 155 -12.70 12.14 -3.96
N GLY A 156 -13.91 11.70 -4.20
CA GLY A 156 -14.43 11.40 -5.52
C GLY A 156 -14.94 12.62 -6.28
N GLY A 157 -15.89 12.37 -7.15
CA GLY A 157 -16.60 13.28 -8.01
C GLY A 157 -17.67 12.50 -8.77
N GLU A 158 -18.49 13.16 -9.59
CA GLU A 158 -19.61 12.49 -10.27
C GLU A 158 -19.17 11.28 -11.09
N ASP A 159 -18.03 11.38 -11.79
CA ASP A 159 -17.49 10.33 -12.67
C ASP A 159 -16.31 9.54 -12.04
N ALA A 160 -15.96 9.82 -10.78
CA ALA A 160 -14.88 9.13 -10.10
C ALA A 160 -15.39 7.86 -9.40
N TRP A 161 -14.50 6.88 -9.18
CA TRP A 161 -14.84 5.62 -8.53
C TRP A 161 -15.56 5.76 -7.18
N PRO A 162 -15.15 6.68 -6.25
CA PRO A 162 -15.90 6.88 -5.01
C PRO A 162 -17.30 7.51 -5.19
N GLY A 163 -17.61 8.01 -6.39
CA GLY A 163 -18.85 8.70 -6.67
C GLY A 163 -18.92 10.12 -6.11
N PRO A 164 -20.11 10.74 -6.14
CA PRO A 164 -20.32 12.11 -5.69
C PRO A 164 -20.04 12.25 -4.19
N ILE A 165 -19.53 13.42 -3.81
CA ILE A 165 -19.11 13.74 -2.44
C ILE A 165 -20.30 14.23 -1.63
N ASP A 166 -20.53 13.64 -0.47
CA ASP A 166 -21.44 14.18 0.55
C ASP A 166 -20.66 15.06 1.54
N ASP A 167 -20.77 16.37 1.37
CA ASP A 167 -20.07 17.37 2.21
C ASP A 167 -20.32 17.20 3.73
N ARG A 168 -21.38 16.47 4.13
CA ARG A 168 -21.69 16.20 5.55
C ARG A 168 -20.66 15.24 6.19
N GLY A 169 -19.91 14.48 5.38
CA GLY A 169 -18.83 13.62 5.86
C GLY A 169 -17.50 14.36 6.09
N LEU A 170 -17.45 15.66 5.80
CA LEU A 170 -16.23 16.46 5.97
C LEU A 170 -16.19 17.21 7.31
N PRO A 171 -15.01 17.39 7.93
CA PRO A 171 -13.71 16.90 7.49
C PRO A 171 -13.55 15.40 7.72
N ALA A 172 -12.96 14.70 6.75
CA ALA A 172 -12.59 13.30 6.87
C ALA A 172 -11.12 13.17 7.27
N HIS A 173 -10.78 12.09 7.95
CA HIS A 173 -9.44 11.87 8.48
C HIS A 173 -8.99 10.42 8.26
N MET A 174 -7.69 10.25 8.01
CA MET A 174 -6.97 9.00 8.21
C MET A 174 -6.01 9.22 9.38
N GLU A 175 -6.11 8.39 10.40
CA GLU A 175 -5.21 8.36 11.55
C GLU A 175 -4.34 7.12 11.43
N VAL A 176 -3.02 7.28 11.55
CA VAL A 176 -2.06 6.18 11.51
C VAL A 176 -1.40 6.07 12.89
N GLU A 177 -1.52 4.89 13.50
CA GLU A 177 -0.91 4.63 14.80
C GLU A 177 0.55 4.20 14.63
N TYR A 178 0.81 3.29 13.67
CA TYR A 178 2.17 2.88 13.33
C TYR A 178 2.28 2.34 11.91
N ILE A 179 3.51 2.34 11.40
CA ILE A 179 3.97 1.60 10.23
C ILE A 179 5.12 0.72 10.69
N ARG A 180 5.07 -0.59 10.40
CA ARG A 180 6.11 -1.54 10.76
C ARG A 180 6.56 -2.31 9.55
N TYR A 181 7.87 -2.41 9.37
CA TYR A 181 8.49 -3.23 8.33
C TYR A 181 9.41 -4.26 8.96
N TYR A 182 9.20 -5.51 8.59
CA TYR A 182 9.98 -6.66 9.03
C TYR A 182 10.73 -7.21 7.82
N GLU A 183 12.02 -6.99 7.80
CA GLU A 183 12.88 -7.52 6.75
C GLU A 183 13.12 -9.01 6.98
N LYS A 184 13.03 -9.80 5.91
CA LYS A 184 13.39 -11.22 6.01
C LYS A 184 14.90 -11.34 6.18
N GLU A 185 15.36 -11.92 7.27
CA GLU A 185 16.79 -12.22 7.45
C GLU A 185 17.27 -13.16 6.33
N ASN A 186 18.29 -12.75 5.59
CA ASN A 186 19.05 -13.65 4.76
C ASN A 186 19.92 -14.50 5.71
N LYS A 187 19.40 -15.63 6.19
CA LYS A 187 20.23 -16.67 6.79
C LYS A 187 21.19 -17.15 5.70
N GLY A 188 22.46 -16.77 5.80
CA GLY A 188 23.53 -17.44 5.05
C GLY A 188 23.39 -18.94 5.29
N ASN A 189 23.58 -19.74 4.21
CA ASN A 189 23.47 -21.18 4.22
C ASN A 189 24.11 -21.78 5.48
N ASP A 190 23.28 -22.23 6.41
CA ASP A 190 23.62 -23.32 7.34
C ASP A 190 22.32 -23.84 7.98
N ASP A 191 21.99 -25.05 7.55
CA ASP A 191 21.33 -26.17 8.23
C ASP A 191 19.88 -26.04 8.74
N ASP A 192 19.13 -27.09 8.42
CA ASP A 192 17.75 -27.39 8.82
C ASP A 192 17.50 -27.29 10.34
N GLY A 193 16.50 -26.49 10.72
CA GLY A 193 15.93 -26.49 12.05
C GLY A 193 14.77 -25.51 12.15
N ASP A 194 13.56 -26.05 12.40
CA ASP A 194 12.39 -25.29 12.86
C ASP A 194 12.77 -24.48 14.11
N GLU A 195 13.17 -23.23 13.95
CA GLU A 195 13.31 -22.29 15.06
C GLU A 195 12.18 -21.26 14.98
N GLU A 196 11.38 -21.24 16.06
CA GLU A 196 10.46 -20.17 16.40
C GLU A 196 11.15 -18.82 16.23
N ILE A 197 10.49 -17.89 15.55
CA ILE A 197 10.94 -16.50 15.38
C ILE A 197 11.01 -15.91 16.80
N PRO A 198 12.19 -15.52 17.31
CA PRO A 198 12.28 -14.88 18.62
C PRO A 198 11.54 -13.54 18.57
N GLU A 199 10.65 -13.30 19.53
CA GLU A 199 9.89 -12.05 19.69
C GLU A 199 10.77 -10.79 19.81
N ASP A 200 12.06 -10.90 19.97
CA ASP A 200 12.99 -9.80 20.25
C ASP A 200 13.82 -9.31 19.03
N LEU A 201 13.55 -9.79 17.83
CA LEU A 201 14.18 -9.28 16.60
C LEU A 201 13.36 -8.18 15.90
N ILE A 202 12.67 -7.38 16.69
CA ILE A 202 12.17 -6.09 16.24
C ILE A 202 13.38 -5.15 16.23
N LYS A 203 14.17 -5.16 15.18
CA LYS A 203 14.85 -3.92 14.81
C LYS A 203 13.76 -2.95 14.48
N ASN A 204 13.51 -2.07 15.43
CA ASN A 204 12.64 -0.92 15.29
C ASN A 204 13.16 -0.09 14.12
N GLY A 205 12.91 -0.53 12.87
CA GLY A 205 12.94 0.31 11.69
C GLY A 205 11.73 1.23 11.70
N GLY A 206 11.25 1.51 12.91
CA GLY A 206 10.13 2.38 13.15
C GLY A 206 10.47 3.77 12.66
N PHE A 207 9.50 4.40 12.08
CA PHE A 207 9.42 5.83 11.82
C PHE A 207 9.91 6.67 13.02
N GLU A 208 9.99 6.07 14.20
CA GLU A 208 10.42 6.68 15.46
C GLU A 208 11.94 6.79 15.64
N ASP A 209 12.73 5.88 15.10
CA ASP A 209 14.20 5.90 15.25
C ASP A 209 14.90 6.96 14.35
N THR A 210 14.22 7.49 13.33
CA THR A 210 14.71 8.62 12.56
C THR A 210 14.47 9.98 13.21
N PHE A 211 13.83 10.03 14.38
CA PHE A 211 13.53 11.25 15.13
C PHE A 211 14.53 11.60 16.25
N ALA A 212 15.54 10.79 16.49
CA ALA A 212 16.65 11.19 17.35
C ALA A 212 17.44 12.32 16.69
N GLU A 213 17.38 13.51 17.30
CA GLU A 213 18.11 14.76 16.93
C GLU A 213 17.33 15.83 16.15
N GLY A 214 16.03 16.01 16.33
CA GLY A 214 15.36 17.29 15.98
C GLY A 214 15.29 17.61 14.47
N LYS A 215 15.57 16.65 13.59
CA LYS A 215 15.36 16.78 12.14
C LYS A 215 14.35 15.73 11.70
N GLN A 216 13.08 16.11 11.71
CA GLN A 216 12.03 15.29 11.15
C GLN A 216 12.20 15.13 9.63
N PRO A 217 12.36 13.92 9.08
CA PRO A 217 12.17 13.70 7.66
C PRO A 217 10.66 13.78 7.40
N GLY A 218 10.22 14.89 6.83
CA GLY A 218 8.98 15.06 6.07
C GLY A 218 7.72 14.29 6.42
N VAL A 219 7.45 14.01 7.70
CA VAL A 219 6.14 13.62 8.18
C VAL A 219 5.40 14.89 8.53
N PHE A 220 4.58 15.37 7.64
CA PHE A 220 3.66 16.45 7.94
C PHE A 220 2.44 15.86 8.64
N MET A 221 2.47 15.87 9.96
CA MET A 221 1.29 15.69 10.77
C MET A 221 0.48 16.97 10.71
N SER A 222 -0.73 16.85 10.17
CA SER A 222 -1.80 17.88 10.13
C SER A 222 -1.52 19.13 9.31
N GLY A 223 -2.32 19.33 8.28
CA GLY A 223 -2.58 20.62 7.64
C GLY A 223 -1.86 20.80 6.32
N ASP A 224 -2.66 21.01 5.30
CA ASP A 224 -2.33 21.69 4.03
C ASP A 224 -1.13 21.13 3.23
N ILE A 225 -1.31 19.94 2.65
CA ILE A 225 -0.44 19.50 1.56
C ILE A 225 -1.08 19.96 0.26
N GLU A 226 -0.48 20.97 -0.37
CA GLU A 226 -0.78 21.33 -1.75
C GLU A 226 -0.01 20.37 -2.66
N TRP A 227 -0.74 19.70 -3.56
CA TRP A 227 -0.15 18.93 -4.64
C TRP A 227 0.16 19.90 -5.78
N ASP A 228 1.43 20.10 -6.10
CA ASP A 228 1.82 20.68 -7.39
C ASP A 228 1.50 19.67 -8.50
N LYS A 229 0.83 20.17 -9.55
CA LYS A 229 0.37 19.40 -10.71
C LYS A 229 1.52 18.98 -11.61
#